data_f5e5633d41283b62704696d2e145f847
#
_entry.id   f5e5633d41283b62704696d2e145f847
#
_cell.length_a   1.000
_cell.length_b   1.000
_cell.length_c   1.000
_cell.angle_alpha   90.00
_cell.angle_beta   90.00
_cell.angle_gamma   90.00
#
_symmetry.space_group_name_H-M   'P 1'
#
loop_
_entity.id
_entity.type
_entity.pdbx_description
1 polymer ?
#
loop_
_entity_poly.entity_id
_entity_poly.type
_entity_poly.pdbx_seq_one_letter_code
_entity_poly.pdbx_strand_id
1 'polypeptide(L)'
;MARIVVIGAGLGSMAAAARLAVAGHRVTVYESGATYGGGVRRLERDGFGFDTGPGLLHLPAVYRDLFVKTGKQPLEECVTLTQVDPASRHVFPDGTRVDLPNASRAGTMAALDAALGAGAGARWGEFMVRAREAWDRTRRPLLEEPQPEDVSALGREPYPAPKAGLLRRPTTTLARIGERELRDPRLAALLGSYAWSYGFDPATAPAAAAVLPYMEQTFGSWYVAGGIRALADAVYERCLQRRVEFVFGTEVTDVLEERGRATGLALAGGGTVAADHVVAGAPVPTLYAEQTVGGESGDDRPHHQPMRTGRVTLCLALRGARESGAAHRTVVHASGELPTVTVLRPDDPALRPDGAHESVTVTATVGIMPSWAEFAERMLVQAATAVPDLRERLLWQEVRTPDDTLLETGAAEVPGPALAGAGGQWLPAANRSPLPGLYFAGGWSHPGGGLAHAGMSGALVAGLIVEGADFRGSQ
;
A
#
# COMPACT_ATOMS: atom_id res chain seq x y z
N MET A 1 7.60 11.77 30.31
CA MET A 1 8.19 12.33 29.07
C MET A 1 9.42 11.49 28.74
N ALA A 2 9.34 10.71 27.67
CA ALA A 2 10.41 9.82 27.22
C ALA A 2 11.13 10.42 25.98
N ARG A 3 12.38 9.98 25.75
CA ARG A 3 13.11 10.21 24.49
C ARG A 3 12.82 9.04 23.56
N ILE A 4 12.28 9.34 22.40
CA ILE A 4 11.92 8.33 21.40
C ILE A 4 12.71 8.63 20.13
N VAL A 5 13.38 7.62 19.62
CA VAL A 5 14.07 7.68 18.33
C VAL A 5 13.31 6.84 17.31
N VAL A 6 13.19 7.36 16.10
CA VAL A 6 12.48 6.72 15.01
C VAL A 6 13.45 6.50 13.86
N ILE A 7 13.53 5.29 13.33
CA ILE A 7 14.38 4.91 12.22
C ILE A 7 13.55 4.95 10.94
N GLY A 8 13.94 5.81 10.00
CA GLY A 8 13.28 6.03 8.73
C GLY A 8 12.11 7.02 8.80
N ALA A 9 12.03 7.92 7.82
CA ALA A 9 11.01 8.95 7.70
C ALA A 9 9.85 8.56 6.74
N GLY A 10 9.44 7.29 6.75
CA GLY A 10 8.26 6.81 6.03
C GLY A 10 6.95 7.31 6.64
N LEU A 11 5.83 7.22 5.90
CA LEU A 11 4.52 7.71 6.38
C LEU A 11 4.09 7.10 7.72
N GLY A 12 4.32 5.81 7.92
CA GLY A 12 3.97 5.16 9.21
C GLY A 12 4.81 5.66 10.36
N SER A 13 6.12 5.84 10.14
CA SER A 13 7.05 6.43 11.12
C SER A 13 6.67 7.85 11.47
N MET A 14 6.37 8.69 10.48
CA MET A 14 5.94 10.07 10.70
C MET A 14 4.59 10.14 11.42
N ALA A 15 3.65 9.24 11.10
CA ALA A 15 2.38 9.17 11.80
C ALA A 15 2.56 8.79 13.28
N ALA A 16 3.46 7.83 13.59
CA ALA A 16 3.83 7.51 14.96
C ALA A 16 4.50 8.72 15.65
N ALA A 17 5.48 9.34 15.01
CA ALA A 17 6.22 10.46 15.54
C ALA A 17 5.33 11.65 15.92
N ALA A 18 4.38 12.03 15.04
CA ALA A 18 3.44 13.12 15.31
C ALA A 18 2.54 12.81 16.53
N ARG A 19 2.04 11.58 16.66
CA ARG A 19 1.20 11.15 17.78
C ARG A 19 1.96 11.09 19.10
N LEU A 20 3.18 10.56 19.07
CA LEU A 20 4.05 10.48 20.24
C LEU A 20 4.47 11.87 20.74
N ALA A 21 4.74 12.80 19.83
CA ALA A 21 5.05 14.18 20.19
C ALA A 21 3.85 14.89 20.85
N VAL A 22 2.63 14.67 20.36
CA VAL A 22 1.40 15.18 21.01
C VAL A 22 1.18 14.57 22.40
N ALA A 23 1.57 13.31 22.61
CA ALA A 23 1.54 12.65 23.91
C ALA A 23 2.63 13.18 24.90
N GLY A 24 3.44 14.15 24.47
CA GLY A 24 4.42 14.83 25.32
C GLY A 24 5.81 14.18 25.34
N HIS A 25 6.11 13.30 24.41
CA HIS A 25 7.44 12.71 24.27
C HIS A 25 8.35 13.61 23.41
N ARG A 26 9.68 13.49 23.59
CA ARG A 26 10.67 14.04 22.65
C ARG A 26 10.94 13.01 21.57
N VAL A 27 10.70 13.40 20.32
CA VAL A 27 10.82 12.49 19.18
C VAL A 27 11.84 13.02 18.18
N THR A 28 12.80 12.18 17.81
CA THR A 28 13.78 12.47 16.76
C THR A 28 13.73 11.35 15.73
N VAL A 29 13.60 11.70 14.46
CA VAL A 29 13.55 10.77 13.31
C VAL A 29 14.90 10.80 12.61
N TYR A 30 15.53 9.64 12.44
CA TYR A 30 16.77 9.45 11.69
C TYR A 30 16.44 8.82 10.33
N GLU A 31 16.82 9.47 9.25
CA GLU A 31 16.57 9.05 7.88
C GLU A 31 17.89 8.99 7.11
N SER A 32 18.17 7.83 6.50
CA SER A 32 19.39 7.63 5.70
C SER A 32 19.40 8.45 4.41
N GLY A 33 18.22 8.66 3.83
CA GLY A 33 18.05 9.48 2.63
C GLY A 33 18.06 10.98 2.91
N ALA A 34 18.08 11.75 1.82
CA ALA A 34 18.03 13.21 1.87
C ALA A 34 16.61 13.77 2.07
N THR A 35 15.57 12.91 2.06
CA THR A 35 14.18 13.34 2.12
C THR A 35 13.29 12.32 2.85
N TYR A 36 12.11 12.76 3.27
CA TYR A 36 11.09 11.95 3.93
C TYR A 36 10.12 11.29 2.91
N GLY A 37 9.19 10.47 3.42
CA GLY A 37 8.08 9.84 2.68
C GLY A 37 8.24 8.34 2.45
N GLY A 38 9.45 7.80 2.60
CA GLY A 38 9.73 6.38 2.35
C GLY A 38 9.41 6.02 0.89
N GLY A 39 8.46 5.09 0.67
CA GLY A 39 7.99 4.73 -0.67
C GLY A 39 7.06 5.74 -1.34
N VAL A 40 6.72 6.85 -0.67
CA VAL A 40 5.94 7.96 -1.24
C VAL A 40 6.91 9.06 -1.67
N ARG A 41 7.46 8.90 -2.87
CA ARG A 41 8.43 9.83 -3.45
C ARG A 41 7.88 10.44 -4.72
N ARG A 42 8.54 11.48 -5.20
CA ARG A 42 8.23 12.18 -6.43
C ARG A 42 9.47 12.29 -7.29
N LEU A 43 9.31 11.98 -8.57
CA LEU A 43 10.25 12.33 -9.63
C LEU A 43 9.81 13.67 -10.23
N GLU A 44 10.72 14.64 -10.28
CA GLU A 44 10.50 15.93 -10.94
C GLU A 44 11.58 16.14 -12.01
N ARG A 45 11.15 16.43 -13.24
CA ARG A 45 12.04 16.71 -14.35
C ARG A 45 11.35 17.55 -15.42
N ASP A 46 12.00 18.62 -15.87
CA ASP A 46 11.53 19.51 -16.94
C ASP A 46 10.10 20.06 -16.72
N GLY A 47 9.73 20.32 -15.44
CA GLY A 47 8.41 20.78 -15.05
C GLY A 47 7.33 19.69 -14.97
N PHE A 48 7.68 18.42 -15.23
CA PHE A 48 6.82 17.28 -15.00
C PHE A 48 7.05 16.71 -13.60
N GLY A 49 5.95 16.28 -12.96
CA GLY A 49 5.98 15.58 -11.67
C GLY A 49 5.28 14.23 -11.76
N PHE A 50 5.86 13.22 -11.08
CA PHE A 50 5.34 11.85 -11.04
C PHE A 50 5.46 11.27 -9.65
N ASP A 51 4.39 10.74 -9.10
CA ASP A 51 4.48 9.88 -7.92
C ASP A 51 5.13 8.55 -8.31
N THR A 52 6.18 8.15 -7.60
CA THR A 52 6.89 6.88 -7.88
C THR A 52 6.36 5.72 -7.05
N GLY A 53 5.44 5.99 -6.12
CA GLY A 53 4.73 5.04 -5.28
C GLY A 53 3.24 4.92 -5.64
N PRO A 54 2.34 4.77 -4.64
CA PRO A 54 0.89 4.78 -4.84
C PRO A 54 0.42 6.13 -5.39
N GLY A 55 -0.52 6.13 -6.36
CA GLY A 55 -1.05 7.35 -6.94
C GLY A 55 -2.44 7.76 -6.43
N LEU A 56 -3.10 6.92 -5.62
CA LEU A 56 -4.42 7.17 -5.06
C LEU A 56 -4.46 6.82 -3.58
N LEU A 57 -5.25 7.58 -2.83
CA LEU A 57 -5.54 7.33 -1.42
C LEU A 57 -6.84 6.55 -1.29
N HIS A 58 -6.78 5.41 -0.59
CA HIS A 58 -7.93 4.67 -0.11
C HIS A 58 -8.02 4.80 1.42
N LEU A 59 -9.22 4.69 1.99
CA LEU A 59 -9.44 4.84 3.44
C LEU A 59 -8.86 6.16 4.01
N PRO A 60 -9.28 7.34 3.52
CA PRO A 60 -8.77 8.64 4.01
C PRO A 60 -9.05 8.86 5.50
N ALA A 61 -9.97 8.10 6.10
CA ALA A 61 -10.32 8.16 7.52
C ALA A 61 -9.09 8.03 8.44
N VAL A 62 -8.09 7.23 8.06
CA VAL A 62 -6.85 7.05 8.84
C VAL A 62 -6.07 8.36 8.97
N TYR A 63 -5.93 9.09 7.86
CA TYR A 63 -5.24 10.39 7.89
C TYR A 63 -6.11 11.49 8.46
N ARG A 64 -7.44 11.47 8.26
CA ARG A 64 -8.36 12.37 8.96
C ARG A 64 -8.21 12.26 10.47
N ASP A 65 -8.16 11.03 10.99
CA ASP A 65 -7.91 10.78 12.41
C ASP A 65 -6.52 11.28 12.85
N LEU A 66 -5.47 11.03 12.07
CA LEU A 66 -4.13 11.55 12.35
C LEU A 66 -4.14 13.06 12.52
N PHE A 67 -4.71 13.80 11.56
CA PHE A 67 -4.70 15.27 11.57
C PHE A 67 -5.55 15.84 12.70
N VAL A 68 -6.73 15.28 12.98
CA VAL A 68 -7.58 15.68 14.11
C VAL A 68 -6.89 15.40 15.44
N LYS A 69 -6.35 14.21 15.65
CA LYS A 69 -5.70 13.81 16.91
C LYS A 69 -4.38 14.55 17.16
N THR A 70 -3.68 14.96 16.10
CA THR A 70 -2.39 15.63 16.24
C THR A 70 -2.45 17.15 16.07
N GLY A 71 -3.58 17.72 15.64
CA GLY A 71 -3.65 19.15 15.35
C GLY A 71 -5.02 19.78 15.55
N LYS A 72 -6.05 18.99 15.80
CA LYS A 72 -7.46 19.43 15.82
C LYS A 72 -7.87 20.13 14.50
N GLN A 73 -7.24 19.73 13.40
CA GLN A 73 -7.43 20.32 12.08
C GLN A 73 -7.84 19.18 11.12
N PRO A 74 -8.90 19.36 10.32
CA PRO A 74 -9.29 18.41 9.30
C PRO A 74 -8.18 18.18 8.27
N LEU A 75 -8.09 16.97 7.74
CA LEU A 75 -7.15 16.64 6.65
C LEU A 75 -7.36 17.56 5.43
N GLU A 76 -8.60 17.85 5.12
CA GLU A 76 -9.04 18.68 3.98
C GLU A 76 -8.60 20.14 4.06
N GLU A 77 -8.17 20.62 5.21
CA GLU A 77 -7.51 21.92 5.37
C GLU A 77 -6.00 21.86 5.07
N CYS A 78 -5.42 20.66 5.03
CA CYS A 78 -3.99 20.45 4.81
C CYS A 78 -3.69 19.97 3.40
N VAL A 79 -4.61 19.22 2.79
CA VAL A 79 -4.51 18.71 1.42
C VAL A 79 -5.87 18.79 0.72
N THR A 80 -5.86 19.02 -0.58
CA THR A 80 -7.09 18.96 -1.38
C THR A 80 -7.34 17.51 -1.81
N LEU A 81 -8.45 16.92 -1.35
CA LEU A 81 -8.89 15.59 -1.74
C LEU A 81 -10.03 15.67 -2.75
N THR A 82 -9.91 14.95 -3.86
CA THR A 82 -10.95 14.82 -4.88
C THR A 82 -11.29 13.36 -5.11
N GLN A 83 -12.58 13.03 -5.10
CA GLN A 83 -13.01 11.69 -5.53
C GLN A 83 -12.74 11.50 -7.01
N VAL A 84 -12.13 10.38 -7.34
CA VAL A 84 -11.87 9.98 -8.73
C VAL A 84 -13.10 9.27 -9.28
N ASP A 85 -13.78 9.83 -10.27
CA ASP A 85 -14.93 9.18 -10.91
C ASP A 85 -14.80 9.22 -12.44
N PRO A 86 -14.80 8.06 -13.13
CA PRO A 86 -14.88 6.71 -12.58
C PRO A 86 -13.67 6.37 -11.70
N ALA A 87 -13.88 5.56 -10.66
CA ALA A 87 -12.80 5.08 -9.78
C ALA A 87 -11.71 4.34 -10.56
N SER A 88 -12.12 3.63 -11.62
CA SER A 88 -11.22 3.01 -12.60
C SER A 88 -11.97 2.70 -13.89
N ARG A 89 -11.24 2.80 -15.00
CA ARG A 89 -11.60 2.20 -16.30
C ARG A 89 -10.85 0.90 -16.44
N HIS A 90 -11.52 -0.17 -16.86
CA HIS A 90 -10.89 -1.45 -17.17
C HIS A 90 -11.01 -1.72 -18.68
N VAL A 91 -9.90 -2.15 -19.29
CA VAL A 91 -9.84 -2.55 -20.71
C VAL A 91 -9.37 -3.99 -20.76
N PHE A 92 -10.20 -4.86 -21.31
CA PHE A 92 -9.93 -6.29 -21.42
C PHE A 92 -9.34 -6.66 -22.79
N PRO A 93 -8.69 -7.84 -22.91
CA PRO A 93 -8.04 -8.27 -24.16
C PRO A 93 -8.99 -8.39 -25.36
N ASP A 94 -10.27 -8.63 -25.13
CA ASP A 94 -11.31 -8.71 -26.16
C ASP A 94 -11.80 -7.31 -26.62
N GLY A 95 -11.20 -6.24 -26.13
CA GLY A 95 -11.58 -4.86 -26.41
C GLY A 95 -12.73 -4.32 -25.55
N THR A 96 -13.34 -5.16 -24.71
CA THR A 96 -14.39 -4.72 -23.78
C THR A 96 -13.85 -3.67 -22.80
N ARG A 97 -14.62 -2.62 -22.58
CA ARG A 97 -14.30 -1.56 -21.63
C ARG A 97 -15.41 -1.42 -20.60
N VAL A 98 -15.04 -1.17 -19.35
CA VAL A 98 -15.98 -0.86 -18.27
C VAL A 98 -15.43 0.26 -17.38
N ASP A 99 -16.27 1.25 -17.13
CA ASP A 99 -16.00 2.32 -16.17
C ASP A 99 -16.71 1.96 -14.86
N LEU A 100 -15.93 1.81 -13.79
CA LEU A 100 -16.50 1.51 -12.48
C LEU A 100 -16.69 2.85 -11.72
N PRO A 101 -17.94 3.23 -11.40
CA PRO A 101 -18.20 4.45 -10.65
C PRO A 101 -17.65 4.36 -9.23
N ASN A 102 -17.23 5.50 -8.69
CA ASN A 102 -16.62 5.55 -7.37
C ASN A 102 -17.65 5.35 -6.25
N ALA A 103 -17.33 4.47 -5.30
CA ALA A 103 -18.13 4.18 -4.11
C ALA A 103 -19.63 3.91 -4.38
N SER A 104 -19.96 3.36 -5.55
CA SER A 104 -21.32 3.09 -5.97
C SER A 104 -21.54 1.62 -6.30
N ARG A 105 -22.04 0.84 -5.35
CA ARG A 105 -22.31 -0.59 -5.54
C ARG A 105 -23.32 -0.85 -6.67
N ALA A 106 -24.43 -0.12 -6.66
CA ALA A 106 -25.45 -0.28 -7.69
C ALA A 106 -24.93 0.15 -9.07
N GLY A 107 -24.20 1.25 -9.15
CA GLY A 107 -23.56 1.71 -10.38
C GLY A 107 -22.53 0.71 -10.90
N THR A 108 -21.70 0.12 -10.04
CA THR A 108 -20.74 -0.92 -10.43
C THR A 108 -21.44 -2.14 -11.01
N MET A 109 -22.52 -2.63 -10.37
CA MET A 109 -23.29 -3.77 -10.87
C MET A 109 -23.91 -3.46 -12.24
N ALA A 110 -24.51 -2.27 -12.42
CA ALA A 110 -25.10 -1.84 -13.68
C ALA A 110 -24.03 -1.70 -14.79
N ALA A 111 -22.87 -1.13 -14.49
CA ALA A 111 -21.76 -0.99 -15.44
C ALA A 111 -21.23 -2.36 -15.90
N LEU A 112 -21.10 -3.31 -14.97
CA LEU A 112 -20.67 -4.67 -15.27
C LEU A 112 -21.71 -5.43 -16.12
N ASP A 113 -23.00 -5.30 -15.83
CA ASP A 113 -24.05 -5.91 -16.66
C ASP A 113 -24.08 -5.31 -18.08
N ALA A 114 -23.92 -4.01 -18.20
CA ALA A 114 -23.90 -3.32 -19.50
C ALA A 114 -22.68 -3.73 -20.35
N ALA A 115 -21.49 -3.87 -19.74
CA ALA A 115 -20.27 -4.17 -20.47
C ALA A 115 -20.02 -5.66 -20.69
N LEU A 116 -20.34 -6.50 -19.71
CA LEU A 116 -20.00 -7.94 -19.70
C LEU A 116 -21.19 -8.86 -19.97
N GLY A 117 -22.41 -8.32 -20.01
CA GLY A 117 -23.63 -9.03 -20.19
C GLY A 117 -24.41 -9.31 -18.92
N ALA A 118 -25.71 -9.53 -19.05
CA ALA A 118 -26.63 -9.72 -17.95
C ALA A 118 -26.16 -10.80 -16.95
N GLY A 119 -26.24 -10.49 -15.66
CA GLY A 119 -25.83 -11.35 -14.56
C GLY A 119 -24.37 -11.18 -14.12
N ALA A 120 -23.55 -10.43 -14.85
CA ALA A 120 -22.20 -10.12 -14.43
C ALA A 120 -22.19 -9.27 -13.14
N GLY A 121 -23.02 -8.22 -13.11
CA GLY A 121 -23.23 -7.38 -11.95
C GLY A 121 -23.78 -8.14 -10.75
N ALA A 122 -24.72 -9.06 -10.97
CA ALA A 122 -25.26 -9.90 -9.90
C ALA A 122 -24.18 -10.78 -9.26
N ARG A 123 -23.35 -11.46 -10.07
CA ARG A 123 -22.24 -12.29 -9.57
C ARG A 123 -21.23 -11.46 -8.77
N TRP A 124 -20.88 -10.27 -9.28
CA TRP A 124 -20.01 -9.34 -8.57
C TRP A 124 -20.63 -8.86 -7.24
N GLY A 125 -21.93 -8.53 -7.26
CA GLY A 125 -22.66 -8.11 -6.06
C GLY A 125 -22.72 -9.20 -4.97
N GLU A 126 -22.91 -10.46 -5.34
CA GLU A 126 -22.86 -11.60 -4.42
C GLU A 126 -21.46 -11.83 -3.85
N PHE A 127 -20.43 -11.71 -4.69
CA PHE A 127 -19.03 -11.73 -4.24
C PHE A 127 -18.77 -10.62 -3.22
N MET A 128 -19.21 -9.39 -3.48
CA MET A 128 -19.01 -8.24 -2.58
C MET A 128 -19.72 -8.40 -1.23
N VAL A 129 -20.83 -9.16 -1.16
CA VAL A 129 -21.47 -9.51 0.12
C VAL A 129 -20.54 -10.39 0.96
N ARG A 130 -19.93 -11.43 0.35
CA ARG A 130 -19.00 -12.32 1.03
C ARG A 130 -17.69 -11.61 1.41
N ALA A 131 -17.20 -10.73 0.53
CA ALA A 131 -16.03 -9.88 0.82
C ALA A 131 -16.29 -8.95 2.02
N ARG A 132 -17.50 -8.40 2.15
CA ARG A 132 -17.93 -7.65 3.32
C ARG A 132 -17.90 -8.49 4.59
N GLU A 133 -18.44 -9.71 4.56
CA GLU A 133 -18.40 -10.60 5.74
C GLU A 133 -16.97 -10.91 6.17
N ALA A 134 -16.04 -11.09 5.22
CA ALA A 134 -14.62 -11.26 5.53
C ALA A 134 -14.04 -10.00 6.15
N TRP A 135 -14.34 -8.82 5.60
CA TRP A 135 -13.93 -7.52 6.12
C TRP A 135 -14.45 -7.30 7.55
N ASP A 136 -15.73 -7.51 7.80
CA ASP A 136 -16.35 -7.31 9.13
C ASP A 136 -15.71 -8.21 10.21
N ARG A 137 -15.21 -9.40 9.84
CA ARG A 137 -14.51 -10.33 10.73
C ARG A 137 -13.04 -9.95 10.98
N THR A 138 -12.39 -9.30 10.01
CA THR A 138 -10.93 -9.12 10.03
C THR A 138 -10.49 -7.67 10.21
N ARG A 139 -11.36 -6.70 9.94
CA ARG A 139 -11.03 -5.27 10.03
C ARG A 139 -10.38 -4.90 11.36
N ARG A 140 -11.02 -5.25 12.48
CA ARG A 140 -10.48 -4.90 13.79
C ARG A 140 -9.12 -5.56 14.06
N PRO A 141 -8.99 -6.88 14.04
CA PRO A 141 -7.73 -7.53 14.38
C PRO A 141 -6.61 -7.33 13.34
N LEU A 142 -6.93 -6.98 12.09
CA LEU A 142 -5.92 -6.78 11.05
C LEU A 142 -5.64 -5.32 10.70
N LEU A 143 -6.43 -4.36 11.18
CA LEU A 143 -6.21 -2.95 10.86
C LEU A 143 -6.25 -2.04 12.08
N GLU A 144 -7.18 -2.26 13.03
CA GLU A 144 -7.50 -1.29 14.08
C GLU A 144 -6.90 -1.66 15.45
N GLU A 145 -6.49 -2.90 15.64
CA GLU A 145 -5.96 -3.44 16.89
C GLU A 145 -4.49 -3.90 16.73
N PRO A 146 -3.67 -3.86 17.78
CA PRO A 146 -2.36 -4.49 17.74
C PRO A 146 -2.50 -6.00 17.44
N GLN A 147 -1.56 -6.55 16.70
CA GLN A 147 -1.55 -7.99 16.42
C GLN A 147 -1.50 -8.78 17.75
N PRO A 148 -2.41 -9.75 17.95
CA PRO A 148 -2.39 -10.58 19.14
C PRO A 148 -1.18 -11.52 19.16
N GLU A 149 -0.75 -11.94 20.35
CA GLU A 149 0.33 -12.93 20.49
C GLU A 149 -0.06 -14.29 19.89
N ASP A 150 -1.31 -14.73 20.11
CA ASP A 150 -1.88 -15.90 19.43
C ASP A 150 -2.56 -15.50 18.13
N VAL A 151 -1.89 -15.73 17.02
CA VAL A 151 -2.40 -15.46 15.67
C VAL A 151 -3.19 -16.62 15.07
N SER A 152 -3.41 -17.71 15.79
CA SER A 152 -4.07 -18.92 15.26
C SER A 152 -5.46 -18.65 14.68
N ALA A 153 -6.21 -17.73 15.28
CA ALA A 153 -7.51 -17.29 14.78
C ALA A 153 -7.40 -16.56 13.43
N LEU A 154 -6.35 -15.78 13.23
CA LEU A 154 -6.08 -15.05 11.99
C LEU A 154 -5.54 -15.98 10.88
N GLY A 155 -4.98 -17.13 11.25
CA GLY A 155 -4.57 -18.17 10.29
C GLY A 155 -5.74 -18.87 9.61
N ARG A 156 -6.97 -18.73 10.12
CA ARG A 156 -8.19 -19.31 9.53
C ARG A 156 -8.72 -18.43 8.41
N GLU A 157 -9.26 -19.08 7.34
CA GLU A 157 -9.85 -18.36 6.22
C GLU A 157 -11.19 -17.70 6.62
N PRO A 158 -11.30 -16.36 6.62
CA PRO A 158 -12.51 -15.64 7.01
C PRO A 158 -13.54 -15.54 5.87
N TYR A 159 -13.11 -15.73 4.61
CA TYR A 159 -14.01 -15.64 3.45
C TYR A 159 -15.03 -16.78 3.50
N PRO A 160 -16.33 -16.47 3.52
CA PRO A 160 -17.35 -17.49 3.69
C PRO A 160 -17.46 -18.38 2.46
N ALA A 161 -17.58 -19.70 2.69
CA ALA A 161 -17.83 -20.65 1.62
C ALA A 161 -19.18 -20.34 0.94
N PRO A 162 -19.28 -20.50 -0.38
CA PRO A 162 -20.55 -20.37 -1.09
C PRO A 162 -21.60 -21.35 -0.51
N LYS A 163 -22.83 -20.88 -0.36
CA LYS A 163 -23.94 -21.74 0.10
C LYS A 163 -24.37 -22.68 -1.03
N ALA A 164 -23.68 -23.80 -1.21
CA ALA A 164 -24.03 -24.81 -2.21
C ALA A 164 -23.66 -26.22 -1.76
N GLY A 165 -24.70 -27.06 -1.52
CA GLY A 165 -24.64 -28.53 -1.42
C GLY A 165 -24.06 -29.10 -0.13
N LEU A 166 -24.15 -30.46 0.00
CA LEU A 166 -23.66 -31.23 1.15
C LEU A 166 -22.13 -31.25 1.28
N LEU A 167 -21.39 -30.94 0.21
CA LEU A 167 -19.93 -30.90 0.17
C LEU A 167 -19.45 -29.44 0.03
N ARG A 168 -19.36 -28.74 1.15
CA ARG A 168 -18.75 -27.40 1.19
C ARG A 168 -17.24 -27.54 0.99
N ARG A 169 -16.74 -27.21 -0.20
CA ARG A 169 -15.30 -27.03 -0.41
C ARG A 169 -14.98 -25.56 -0.17
N PRO A 170 -14.18 -25.20 0.85
CA PRO A 170 -13.79 -23.82 1.08
C PRO A 170 -13.03 -23.30 -0.15
N THR A 171 -13.21 -22.03 -0.47
CA THR A 171 -12.41 -21.33 -1.46
C THR A 171 -11.14 -20.89 -0.78
N THR A 172 -9.98 -21.32 -1.26
CA THR A 172 -8.69 -21.14 -0.57
C THR A 172 -7.89 -19.97 -1.12
N THR A 173 -8.08 -19.60 -2.41
CA THR A 173 -7.34 -18.51 -3.03
C THR A 173 -8.27 -17.56 -3.78
N LEU A 174 -7.76 -16.33 -4.02
CA LEU A 174 -8.51 -15.31 -4.76
C LEU A 174 -8.82 -15.75 -6.20
N ALA A 175 -7.86 -16.41 -6.88
CA ALA A 175 -8.08 -16.96 -8.22
C ALA A 175 -9.25 -17.96 -8.23
N ARG A 176 -9.39 -18.79 -7.20
CA ARG A 176 -10.50 -19.74 -7.08
C ARG A 176 -11.85 -19.06 -6.92
N ILE A 177 -11.91 -17.87 -6.32
CA ILE A 177 -13.14 -17.06 -6.33
C ILE A 177 -13.49 -16.67 -7.76
N GLY A 178 -12.52 -16.17 -8.53
CA GLY A 178 -12.70 -15.83 -9.95
C GLY A 178 -13.28 -17.00 -10.76
N GLU A 179 -12.68 -18.18 -10.63
CA GLU A 179 -13.08 -19.38 -11.37
C GLU A 179 -14.50 -19.90 -10.99
N ARG A 180 -14.76 -20.01 -9.68
CA ARG A 180 -15.93 -20.71 -9.17
C ARG A 180 -17.17 -19.85 -8.99
N GLU A 181 -16.96 -18.59 -8.59
CA GLU A 181 -18.03 -17.69 -8.18
C GLU A 181 -18.34 -16.66 -9.27
N LEU A 182 -17.30 -16.02 -9.83
CA LEU A 182 -17.49 -15.02 -10.87
C LEU A 182 -17.74 -15.63 -12.24
N ARG A 183 -17.12 -16.74 -12.58
CA ARG A 183 -17.36 -17.55 -13.78
C ARG A 183 -17.30 -16.79 -15.12
N ASP A 184 -16.59 -15.68 -15.12
CA ASP A 184 -16.29 -14.86 -16.30
C ASP A 184 -14.82 -14.46 -16.20
N PRO A 185 -14.00 -14.73 -17.23
CA PRO A 185 -12.56 -14.44 -17.18
C PRO A 185 -12.27 -12.95 -17.01
N ARG A 186 -13.16 -12.07 -17.48
CA ARG A 186 -13.01 -10.61 -17.30
C ARG A 186 -13.30 -10.21 -15.85
N LEU A 187 -14.31 -10.80 -15.20
CA LEU A 187 -14.53 -10.58 -13.76
C LEU A 187 -13.39 -11.16 -12.91
N ALA A 188 -12.82 -12.30 -13.31
CA ALA A 188 -11.66 -12.87 -12.64
C ALA A 188 -10.42 -11.98 -12.80
N ALA A 189 -10.18 -11.45 -14.01
CA ALA A 189 -9.10 -10.49 -14.25
C ALA A 189 -9.32 -9.18 -13.48
N LEU A 190 -10.55 -8.66 -13.44
CA LEU A 190 -10.93 -7.53 -12.62
C LEU A 190 -10.59 -7.78 -11.14
N LEU A 191 -10.99 -8.91 -10.58
CA LEU A 191 -10.69 -9.29 -9.20
C LEU A 191 -9.17 -9.37 -8.95
N GLY A 192 -8.46 -10.05 -9.86
CA GLY A 192 -7.00 -10.21 -9.77
C GLY A 192 -6.25 -8.88 -9.81
N SER A 193 -6.74 -7.87 -10.53
CA SER A 193 -6.07 -6.57 -10.62
C SER A 193 -5.98 -5.84 -9.27
N TYR A 194 -6.93 -6.03 -8.38
CA TYR A 194 -6.86 -5.50 -7.01
C TYR A 194 -5.72 -6.16 -6.23
N ALA A 195 -5.56 -7.48 -6.31
CA ALA A 195 -4.47 -8.17 -5.64
C ALA A 195 -3.09 -7.72 -6.17
N TRP A 196 -2.93 -7.65 -7.49
CA TRP A 196 -1.69 -7.17 -8.11
C TRP A 196 -1.33 -5.74 -7.69
N SER A 197 -2.29 -4.85 -7.49
CA SER A 197 -2.03 -3.48 -7.06
C SER A 197 -1.41 -3.40 -5.66
N TYR A 198 -1.65 -4.41 -4.82
CA TYR A 198 -1.08 -4.56 -3.48
C TYR A 198 0.10 -5.54 -3.41
N GLY A 199 0.63 -5.99 -4.53
CA GLY A 199 1.78 -6.88 -4.57
C GLY A 199 1.46 -8.36 -4.36
N PHE A 200 0.19 -8.77 -4.49
CA PHE A 200 -0.21 -10.16 -4.32
C PHE A 200 -0.48 -10.84 -5.67
N ASP A 201 0.02 -12.06 -5.84
CA ASP A 201 -0.41 -12.95 -6.92
C ASP A 201 -1.78 -13.56 -6.55
N PRO A 202 -2.83 -13.35 -7.35
CA PRO A 202 -4.16 -13.94 -7.11
C PRO A 202 -4.16 -15.46 -6.99
N ALA A 203 -3.19 -16.15 -7.61
CA ALA A 203 -3.08 -17.61 -7.56
C ALA A 203 -2.69 -18.12 -6.18
N THR A 204 -1.88 -17.35 -5.45
CA THR A 204 -1.36 -17.70 -4.12
C THR A 204 -2.03 -16.91 -2.99
N ALA A 205 -2.52 -15.70 -3.26
CA ALA A 205 -3.21 -14.88 -2.28
C ALA A 205 -4.43 -15.61 -1.69
N PRO A 206 -4.66 -15.57 -0.36
CA PRO A 206 -5.80 -16.22 0.27
C PRO A 206 -7.12 -15.63 -0.22
N ALA A 207 -8.21 -16.36 -0.07
CA ALA A 207 -9.55 -15.86 -0.42
C ALA A 207 -9.92 -14.60 0.38
N ALA A 208 -9.35 -14.44 1.58
CA ALA A 208 -9.43 -13.23 2.39
C ALA A 208 -8.99 -11.96 1.65
N ALA A 209 -8.13 -12.04 0.62
CA ALA A 209 -7.76 -10.90 -0.22
C ALA A 209 -8.98 -10.26 -0.95
N ALA A 210 -10.14 -10.89 -0.92
CA ALA A 210 -11.42 -10.30 -1.32
C ALA A 210 -11.75 -8.99 -0.56
N VAL A 211 -11.15 -8.74 0.59
CA VAL A 211 -11.30 -7.48 1.33
C VAL A 211 -10.71 -6.28 0.57
N LEU A 212 -9.75 -6.49 -0.35
CA LEU A 212 -9.10 -5.41 -1.10
C LEU A 212 -10.07 -4.68 -2.04
N PRO A 213 -10.78 -5.36 -2.98
CA PRO A 213 -11.80 -4.70 -3.79
C PRO A 213 -12.98 -4.19 -2.94
N TYR A 214 -13.32 -4.86 -1.84
CA TYR A 214 -14.36 -4.37 -0.93
C TYR A 214 -13.98 -3.02 -0.32
N MET A 215 -12.75 -2.89 0.16
CA MET A 215 -12.22 -1.66 0.74
C MET A 215 -12.24 -0.52 -0.28
N GLU A 216 -11.67 -0.73 -1.49
CA GLU A 216 -11.63 0.30 -2.52
C GLU A 216 -13.03 0.74 -2.96
N GLN A 217 -13.92 -0.20 -3.28
CA GLN A 217 -15.26 0.11 -3.80
C GLN A 217 -16.23 0.63 -2.74
N THR A 218 -15.95 0.41 -1.45
CA THR A 218 -16.81 0.89 -0.36
C THR A 218 -16.40 2.29 0.09
N PHE A 219 -15.07 2.53 0.27
CA PHE A 219 -14.56 3.79 0.81
C PHE A 219 -14.09 4.77 -0.28
N GLY A 220 -14.05 4.29 -1.52
CA GLY A 220 -13.70 5.08 -2.68
C GLY A 220 -12.21 5.29 -2.89
N SER A 221 -11.90 5.79 -4.08
CA SER A 221 -10.56 6.18 -4.52
C SER A 221 -10.47 7.70 -4.55
N TRP A 222 -9.45 8.24 -3.90
CA TRP A 222 -9.26 9.67 -3.73
C TRP A 222 -7.93 10.11 -4.34
N TYR A 223 -7.95 11.18 -5.09
CA TYR A 223 -6.76 11.87 -5.56
C TYR A 223 -6.40 13.00 -4.60
N VAL A 224 -5.13 13.11 -4.29
CA VAL A 224 -4.55 14.24 -3.55
C VAL A 224 -3.99 15.20 -4.59
N ALA A 225 -4.46 16.44 -4.61
CA ALA A 225 -3.95 17.46 -5.53
C ALA A 225 -2.43 17.67 -5.31
N GLY A 226 -1.70 17.72 -6.39
CA GLY A 226 -0.24 17.71 -6.36
C GLY A 226 0.37 16.29 -6.22
N GLY A 227 -0.45 15.21 -6.26
CA GLY A 227 -0.01 13.83 -6.10
C GLY A 227 0.08 13.37 -4.63
N ILE A 228 0.30 12.08 -4.41
CA ILE A 228 0.39 11.49 -3.05
C ILE A 228 1.57 12.07 -2.26
N ARG A 229 2.60 12.57 -2.92
CA ARG A 229 3.70 13.27 -2.25
C ARG A 229 3.18 14.44 -1.39
N ALA A 230 2.15 15.17 -1.83
CA ALA A 230 1.55 16.26 -1.05
C ALA A 230 0.96 15.79 0.30
N LEU A 231 0.47 14.54 0.38
CA LEU A 231 0.06 13.95 1.65
C LEU A 231 1.27 13.73 2.57
N ALA A 232 2.39 13.23 2.02
CA ALA A 232 3.61 13.05 2.81
C ALA A 232 4.17 14.39 3.30
N ASP A 233 4.11 15.43 2.48
CA ASP A 233 4.52 16.79 2.83
C ASP A 233 3.65 17.33 3.99
N ALA A 234 2.33 17.16 3.92
CA ALA A 234 1.42 17.58 4.98
C ALA A 234 1.66 16.83 6.31
N VAL A 235 1.98 15.52 6.26
CA VAL A 235 2.33 14.74 7.47
C VAL A 235 3.67 15.19 8.03
N TYR A 236 4.65 15.47 7.19
CA TYR A 236 5.96 16.00 7.60
C TYR A 236 5.80 17.37 8.30
N GLU A 237 5.07 18.31 7.68
CA GLU A 237 4.77 19.61 8.27
C GLU A 237 4.04 19.46 9.62
N ARG A 238 3.14 18.49 9.75
CA ARG A 238 2.48 18.17 11.02
C ARG A 238 3.49 17.72 12.08
N CYS A 239 4.49 16.92 11.72
CA CYS A 239 5.58 16.53 12.62
C CYS A 239 6.36 17.77 13.09
N LEU A 240 6.74 18.67 12.19
CA LEU A 240 7.47 19.91 12.52
C LEU A 240 6.65 20.80 13.47
N GLN A 241 5.34 20.98 13.21
CA GLN A 241 4.44 21.71 14.10
C GLN A 241 4.38 21.11 15.51
N ARG A 242 4.63 19.82 15.65
CA ARG A 242 4.68 19.10 16.93
C ARG A 242 6.08 18.97 17.48
N ARG A 243 7.05 19.69 16.89
CA ARG A 243 8.45 19.74 17.32
C ARG A 243 9.16 18.38 17.26
N VAL A 244 8.78 17.56 16.30
CA VAL A 244 9.54 16.36 15.91
C VAL A 244 10.81 16.84 15.20
N GLU A 245 11.96 16.33 15.62
CA GLU A 245 13.24 16.62 15.00
C GLU A 245 13.52 15.59 13.90
N PHE A 246 14.12 16.02 12.79
CA PHE A 246 14.54 15.16 11.69
C PHE A 246 16.03 15.31 11.44
N VAL A 247 16.71 14.18 11.31
CA VAL A 247 18.14 14.09 11.00
C VAL A 247 18.26 13.27 9.70
N PHE A 248 18.38 13.97 8.58
CA PHE A 248 18.53 13.37 7.26
C PHE A 248 19.99 13.01 6.95
N GLY A 249 20.22 12.14 5.95
CA GLY A 249 21.53 11.67 5.52
C GLY A 249 22.27 10.90 6.64
N THR A 250 21.51 10.31 7.57
CA THR A 250 22.07 9.63 8.73
C THR A 250 21.56 8.19 8.78
N GLU A 251 22.42 7.27 8.42
CA GLU A 251 22.13 5.84 8.44
C GLU A 251 22.25 5.30 9.87
N VAL A 252 21.22 4.57 10.28
CA VAL A 252 21.23 3.78 11.52
C VAL A 252 21.72 2.39 11.18
N THR A 253 22.78 1.95 11.83
CA THR A 253 23.40 0.63 11.59
C THR A 253 22.93 -0.43 12.56
N ASP A 254 22.50 -0.04 13.77
CA ASP A 254 22.06 -1.00 14.78
C ASP A 254 21.19 -0.33 15.85
N VAL A 255 20.43 -1.18 16.58
CA VAL A 255 19.76 -0.79 17.83
C VAL A 255 20.56 -1.27 19.02
N LEU A 256 20.91 -0.34 19.89
CA LEU A 256 21.68 -0.64 21.08
C LEU A 256 20.82 -1.36 22.10
N GLU A 257 21.36 -2.45 22.63
CA GLU A 257 20.73 -3.27 23.66
C GLU A 257 21.54 -3.25 24.94
N GLU A 258 20.86 -3.02 26.06
CA GLU A 258 21.44 -3.19 27.39
C GLU A 258 20.45 -3.94 28.28
N ARG A 259 20.90 -5.01 28.93
CA ARG A 259 20.12 -5.80 29.90
C ARG A 259 18.79 -6.31 29.32
N GLY A 260 18.80 -6.73 28.04
CA GLY A 260 17.61 -7.26 27.37
C GLY A 260 16.57 -6.18 27.01
N ARG A 261 17.01 -4.92 26.77
CA ARG A 261 16.12 -3.83 26.38
C ARG A 261 16.82 -2.92 25.36
N ALA A 262 16.06 -2.40 24.42
CA ALA A 262 16.54 -1.34 23.51
C ALA A 262 16.79 -0.05 24.28
N THR A 263 17.98 0.53 24.08
CA THR A 263 18.45 1.73 24.82
C THR A 263 18.91 2.86 23.92
N GLY A 264 18.90 2.66 22.60
CA GLY A 264 19.32 3.68 21.64
C GLY A 264 19.68 3.14 20.29
N LEU A 265 20.41 3.93 19.51
CA LEU A 265 20.86 3.67 18.15
C LEU A 265 22.36 3.78 18.01
N ALA A 266 22.97 2.95 17.14
CA ALA A 266 24.27 3.16 16.56
C ALA A 266 24.12 3.78 15.15
N LEU A 267 24.98 4.74 14.82
CA LEU A 267 24.99 5.46 13.55
C LEU A 267 26.21 5.07 12.71
N ALA A 268 26.10 5.05 11.39
CA ALA A 268 27.17 4.69 10.47
C ALA A 268 28.45 5.52 10.67
N GLY A 269 28.34 6.78 11.15
CA GLY A 269 29.47 7.64 11.50
C GLY A 269 30.17 7.30 12.83
N GLY A 270 29.80 6.20 13.52
CA GLY A 270 30.39 5.77 14.81
C GLY A 270 29.80 6.45 16.03
N GLY A 271 28.78 7.30 15.87
CA GLY A 271 28.06 7.94 16.98
C GLY A 271 26.98 7.02 17.56
N THR A 272 26.57 7.28 18.80
CA THR A 272 25.44 6.61 19.46
C THR A 272 24.42 7.63 19.95
N VAL A 273 23.15 7.25 19.97
CA VAL A 273 22.03 8.05 20.46
C VAL A 273 21.25 7.26 21.48
N ALA A 274 21.20 7.76 22.71
CA ALA A 274 20.44 7.11 23.78
C ALA A 274 18.95 7.43 23.68
N ALA A 275 18.09 6.43 23.90
CA ALA A 275 16.65 6.57 23.87
C ALA A 275 15.96 5.64 24.89
N ASP A 276 14.75 6.02 25.29
CA ASP A 276 13.89 5.20 26.15
C ASP A 276 13.08 4.19 25.33
N HIS A 277 12.76 4.56 24.07
CA HIS A 277 12.10 3.70 23.08
C HIS A 277 12.65 3.93 21.68
N VAL A 278 12.67 2.87 20.89
CA VAL A 278 13.06 2.86 19.48
C VAL A 278 11.86 2.44 18.64
N VAL A 279 11.55 3.19 17.58
CA VAL A 279 10.54 2.83 16.58
C VAL A 279 11.27 2.61 15.25
N ALA A 280 11.26 1.40 14.72
CA ALA A 280 11.87 1.07 13.44
C ALA A 280 10.81 1.07 12.32
N GLY A 281 11.00 1.96 11.34
CA GLY A 281 10.16 2.06 10.14
C GLY A 281 10.79 1.45 8.90
N ALA A 282 12.00 0.92 9.02
CA ALA A 282 12.71 0.22 7.96
C ALA A 282 12.26 -1.25 7.86
N PRO A 283 12.53 -1.95 6.74
CA PRO A 283 12.29 -3.39 6.65
C PRO A 283 13.00 -4.15 7.76
N VAL A 284 12.25 -4.95 8.52
CA VAL A 284 12.72 -5.69 9.71
C VAL A 284 13.95 -6.59 9.43
N PRO A 285 14.09 -7.27 8.27
CA PRO A 285 15.22 -8.17 8.00
C PRO A 285 16.58 -7.48 7.96
N THR A 286 16.64 -6.18 7.69
CA THR A 286 17.92 -5.47 7.55
C THR A 286 18.56 -5.08 8.87
N LEU A 287 17.76 -4.95 9.94
CA LEU A 287 18.25 -4.51 11.26
C LEU A 287 18.18 -5.60 12.35
N TYR A 288 17.43 -6.72 12.11
CA TYR A 288 17.11 -7.71 13.16
C TYR A 288 17.03 -9.16 12.67
N ALA A 289 17.72 -9.54 11.59
CA ALA A 289 17.66 -10.89 11.02
C ALA A 289 18.01 -12.01 12.03
N GLU A 290 18.84 -11.72 13.02
CA GLU A 290 19.24 -12.69 14.03
C GLU A 290 18.21 -12.86 15.17
N GLN A 291 17.33 -11.86 15.41
CA GLN A 291 16.39 -11.88 16.53
C GLN A 291 14.98 -12.37 16.15
N THR A 292 14.64 -12.38 14.87
CA THR A 292 13.33 -12.85 14.38
C THR A 292 13.29 -14.37 14.10
N VAL A 293 14.43 -15.06 14.12
CA VAL A 293 14.57 -16.51 13.83
C VAL A 293 14.58 -17.37 15.09
N GLY A 294 14.46 -16.80 16.28
CA GLY A 294 14.52 -17.50 17.57
C GLY A 294 13.28 -18.32 17.98
N GLY A 295 12.41 -18.69 17.05
CA GLY A 295 11.36 -19.69 17.25
C GLY A 295 11.73 -20.96 16.54
N GLU A 296 12.35 -21.93 17.23
CA GLU A 296 12.39 -23.32 16.78
C GLU A 296 10.97 -23.88 16.69
N SER A 297 10.25 -23.56 15.62
CA SER A 297 9.10 -24.37 15.22
C SER A 297 9.60 -25.56 14.43
N GLY A 298 9.71 -26.69 15.10
CA GLY A 298 9.99 -27.99 14.49
C GLY A 298 8.82 -28.47 13.61
N ASP A 299 8.44 -27.71 12.63
CA ASP A 299 7.46 -28.07 11.60
C ASP A 299 8.18 -28.03 10.23
N ASP A 300 8.59 -29.22 9.79
CA ASP A 300 9.28 -29.52 8.53
C ASP A 300 8.36 -29.35 7.29
N ARG A 301 7.35 -28.47 7.35
CA ARG A 301 6.53 -28.13 6.19
C ARG A 301 7.30 -27.14 5.33
N PRO A 302 7.41 -27.39 4.01
CA PRO A 302 7.97 -26.42 3.10
C PRO A 302 7.09 -25.16 3.17
N HIS A 303 7.54 -24.14 3.87
CA HIS A 303 6.94 -22.83 3.81
C HIS A 303 7.15 -22.30 2.38
N HIS A 304 6.14 -22.45 1.54
CA HIS A 304 6.07 -21.67 0.32
C HIS A 304 5.96 -20.20 0.76
N GLN A 305 7.11 -19.55 0.86
CA GLN A 305 7.12 -18.11 1.02
C GLN A 305 6.34 -17.52 -0.17
N PRO A 306 5.37 -16.63 0.07
CA PRO A 306 4.65 -15.99 -1.01
C PRO A 306 5.66 -15.36 -1.98
N MET A 307 5.39 -15.48 -3.28
CA MET A 307 6.26 -14.92 -4.32
C MET A 307 6.45 -13.43 -4.04
N ARG A 308 7.68 -13.03 -3.81
CA ARG A 308 8.04 -11.63 -3.60
C ARG A 308 7.84 -10.87 -4.91
N THR A 309 7.06 -9.82 -4.87
CA THR A 309 6.74 -9.01 -6.03
C THR A 309 7.31 -7.61 -5.89
N GLY A 310 7.94 -7.12 -6.93
CA GLY A 310 8.35 -5.74 -7.06
C GLY A 310 7.39 -4.94 -7.94
N ARG A 311 7.61 -3.64 -8.01
CA ARG A 311 6.86 -2.74 -8.89
C ARG A 311 7.80 -2.12 -9.91
N VAL A 312 7.41 -2.18 -11.19
CA VAL A 312 8.03 -1.36 -12.24
C VAL A 312 7.11 -0.18 -12.52
N THR A 313 7.67 1.01 -12.56
CA THR A 313 6.95 2.26 -12.83
C THR A 313 7.58 2.96 -14.03
N LEU A 314 6.77 3.32 -15.03
CA LEU A 314 7.18 4.21 -16.13
C LEU A 314 6.61 5.60 -15.83
N CYS A 315 7.48 6.59 -15.80
CA CYS A 315 7.14 8.01 -15.78
C CYS A 315 7.24 8.54 -17.21
N LEU A 316 6.13 8.94 -17.81
CA LEU A 316 6.03 9.33 -19.21
C LEU A 316 5.64 10.80 -19.31
N ALA A 317 6.57 11.63 -19.83
CA ALA A 317 6.31 13.02 -20.16
C ALA A 317 5.79 13.11 -21.58
N LEU A 318 4.60 13.64 -21.78
CA LEU A 318 3.94 13.70 -23.06
C LEU A 318 3.69 15.14 -23.52
N ARG A 319 3.93 15.41 -24.79
CA ARG A 319 3.40 16.61 -25.47
C ARG A 319 1.93 16.43 -25.82
N GLY A 320 1.21 17.52 -25.93
CA GLY A 320 -0.23 17.54 -26.19
C GLY A 320 -1.04 17.48 -24.89
N ALA A 321 -2.15 18.19 -24.86
CA ALA A 321 -3.05 18.23 -23.73
C ALA A 321 -3.60 16.83 -23.40
N ARG A 322 -3.91 16.64 -22.12
CA ARG A 322 -4.69 15.48 -21.68
C ARG A 322 -6.06 15.49 -22.39
N GLU A 323 -6.44 14.33 -22.93
CA GLU A 323 -7.70 14.15 -23.61
C GLU A 323 -8.89 14.40 -22.67
N SER A 324 -9.89 15.14 -23.15
CA SER A 324 -11.14 15.36 -22.39
C SER A 324 -11.86 14.02 -22.17
N GLY A 325 -12.28 13.74 -20.93
CA GLY A 325 -12.95 12.49 -20.56
C GLY A 325 -11.98 11.29 -20.40
N ALA A 326 -10.68 11.50 -20.45
CA ALA A 326 -9.72 10.45 -20.07
C ALA A 326 -9.96 10.06 -18.60
N ALA A 327 -10.02 8.76 -18.32
CA ALA A 327 -10.12 8.30 -16.94
C ALA A 327 -8.83 8.61 -16.17
N HIS A 328 -8.95 8.95 -14.89
CA HIS A 328 -7.80 9.19 -14.03
C HIS A 328 -6.97 7.90 -13.87
N ARG A 329 -7.63 6.77 -13.67
CA ARG A 329 -7.02 5.44 -13.55
C ARG A 329 -7.61 4.50 -14.60
N THR A 330 -6.75 3.93 -15.44
CA THR A 330 -7.12 2.87 -16.38
C THR A 330 -6.30 1.62 -16.07
N VAL A 331 -6.96 0.49 -15.89
CA VAL A 331 -6.32 -0.83 -15.78
C VAL A 331 -6.47 -1.54 -17.12
N VAL A 332 -5.36 -1.79 -17.80
CA VAL A 332 -5.32 -2.58 -19.03
C VAL A 332 -4.89 -3.98 -18.67
N HIS A 333 -5.78 -4.94 -18.86
CA HIS A 333 -5.56 -6.33 -18.44
C HIS A 333 -4.63 -7.07 -19.38
N ALA A 334 -3.88 -8.03 -18.83
CA ALA A 334 -2.92 -8.85 -19.54
C ALA A 334 -3.47 -9.47 -20.82
N SER A 335 -2.67 -9.47 -21.90
CA SER A 335 -3.03 -10.06 -23.18
C SER A 335 -1.81 -10.79 -23.77
N GLY A 336 -1.84 -12.12 -23.81
CA GLY A 336 -0.67 -12.91 -24.22
C GLY A 336 0.52 -12.65 -23.28
N GLU A 337 1.64 -12.18 -23.83
CA GLU A 337 2.84 -11.84 -23.04
C GLU A 337 2.82 -10.42 -22.46
N LEU A 338 1.82 -9.61 -22.79
CA LEU A 338 1.69 -8.25 -22.29
C LEU A 338 1.13 -8.26 -20.85
N PRO A 339 1.76 -7.52 -19.92
CA PRO A 339 1.35 -7.52 -18.52
C PRO A 339 0.05 -6.74 -18.27
N THR A 340 -0.62 -7.01 -17.16
CA THR A 340 -1.60 -6.06 -16.63
C THR A 340 -0.88 -4.80 -16.17
N VAL A 341 -1.31 -3.64 -16.67
CA VAL A 341 -0.77 -2.35 -16.26
C VAL A 341 -1.86 -1.44 -15.70
N THR A 342 -1.49 -0.62 -14.74
CA THR A 342 -2.30 0.51 -14.27
C THR A 342 -1.71 1.80 -14.83
N VAL A 343 -2.52 2.54 -15.57
CA VAL A 343 -2.18 3.83 -16.17
C VAL A 343 -2.87 4.94 -15.38
N LEU A 344 -2.09 5.83 -14.80
CA LEU A 344 -2.58 7.01 -14.07
C LEU A 344 -2.37 8.26 -14.93
N ARG A 345 -3.43 9.02 -15.14
CA ARG A 345 -3.48 10.24 -15.93
C ARG A 345 -4.15 11.36 -15.12
N PRO A 346 -3.48 11.90 -14.09
CA PRO A 346 -4.06 12.96 -13.28
C PRO A 346 -4.30 14.23 -14.11
N ASP A 347 -5.46 14.85 -13.95
CA ASP A 347 -5.71 16.19 -14.50
C ASP A 347 -5.28 17.24 -13.47
N ASP A 348 -3.98 17.37 -13.30
CA ASP A 348 -3.39 18.25 -12.29
C ASP A 348 -2.34 19.17 -12.92
N PRO A 349 -2.59 20.49 -12.93
CA PRO A 349 -1.62 21.46 -13.43
C PRO A 349 -0.29 21.47 -12.68
N ALA A 350 -0.26 21.03 -11.41
CA ALA A 350 0.97 20.99 -10.62
C ALA A 350 1.93 19.89 -11.05
N LEU A 351 1.47 18.95 -11.87
CA LEU A 351 2.27 17.81 -12.33
C LEU A 351 2.76 17.96 -13.79
N ARG A 352 2.50 19.05 -14.45
CA ARG A 352 2.85 19.29 -15.84
C ARG A 352 3.36 20.73 -16.07
N PRO A 353 4.24 20.96 -17.05
CA PRO A 353 4.77 22.31 -17.29
C PRO A 353 3.69 23.32 -17.65
N ASP A 354 2.71 22.91 -18.46
CA ASP A 354 1.58 23.72 -18.93
C ASP A 354 0.42 22.85 -19.45
N GLY A 355 -0.63 23.50 -19.95
CA GLY A 355 -1.82 22.82 -20.49
C GLY A 355 -1.61 22.07 -21.82
N ALA A 356 -0.46 22.24 -22.49
CA ALA A 356 -0.09 21.51 -23.72
C ALA A 356 0.73 20.25 -23.45
N HIS A 357 0.85 19.85 -22.19
CA HIS A 357 1.60 18.65 -21.76
C HIS A 357 0.77 17.77 -20.82
N GLU A 358 1.18 16.52 -20.67
CA GLU A 358 0.54 15.52 -19.80
C GLU A 358 1.60 14.67 -19.10
N SER A 359 1.45 14.45 -17.80
CA SER A 359 2.20 13.46 -17.02
C SER A 359 1.41 12.17 -16.93
N VAL A 360 2.00 11.06 -17.33
CA VAL A 360 1.40 9.73 -17.25
C VAL A 360 2.29 8.79 -16.47
N THR A 361 1.73 8.12 -15.47
CA THR A 361 2.45 7.06 -14.74
C THR A 361 1.84 5.71 -15.09
N VAL A 362 2.70 4.75 -15.48
CA VAL A 362 2.30 3.38 -15.78
C VAL A 362 2.97 2.45 -14.79
N THR A 363 2.20 1.62 -14.09
CA THR A 363 2.74 0.68 -13.11
C THR A 363 2.33 -0.75 -13.42
N ALA A 364 3.25 -1.68 -13.16
CA ALA A 364 2.96 -3.11 -13.13
C ALA A 364 3.66 -3.75 -11.92
N THR A 365 3.00 -4.73 -11.32
CA THR A 365 3.58 -5.57 -10.27
C THR A 365 4.09 -6.86 -10.91
N VAL A 366 5.31 -7.24 -10.58
CA VAL A 366 6.00 -8.38 -11.21
C VAL A 366 6.79 -9.18 -10.18
N GLY A 367 6.99 -10.46 -10.47
CA GLY A 367 8.01 -11.29 -9.83
C GLY A 367 9.43 -10.90 -10.33
N ILE A 368 10.42 -11.70 -9.97
CA ILE A 368 11.79 -11.52 -10.43
C ILE A 368 11.85 -11.69 -11.95
N MET A 369 12.42 -10.71 -12.64
CA MET A 369 12.52 -10.66 -14.11
C MET A 369 13.97 -10.58 -14.57
N PRO A 370 14.33 -11.22 -15.70
CA PRO A 370 15.69 -11.19 -16.22
C PRO A 370 16.07 -9.86 -16.90
N SER A 371 15.09 -9.09 -17.39
CA SER A 371 15.33 -7.83 -18.12
C SER A 371 14.21 -6.82 -17.85
N TRP A 372 14.56 -5.74 -17.17
CA TRP A 372 13.62 -4.64 -16.92
C TRP A 372 13.32 -3.81 -18.17
N ALA A 373 14.27 -3.68 -19.11
CA ALA A 373 14.09 -2.90 -20.33
C ALA A 373 13.03 -3.51 -21.27
N GLU A 374 13.09 -4.83 -21.49
CA GLU A 374 12.10 -5.54 -22.31
C GLU A 374 10.72 -5.53 -21.64
N PHE A 375 10.67 -5.62 -20.31
CA PHE A 375 9.43 -5.54 -19.59
C PHE A 375 8.81 -4.14 -19.70
N ALA A 376 9.60 -3.08 -19.55
CA ALA A 376 9.17 -1.70 -19.75
C ALA A 376 8.59 -1.45 -21.15
N GLU A 377 9.20 -2.00 -22.21
CA GLU A 377 8.64 -1.93 -23.56
C GLU A 377 7.28 -2.62 -23.66
N ARG A 378 7.10 -3.79 -23.06
CA ARG A 378 5.80 -4.46 -23.03
C ARG A 378 4.76 -3.64 -22.25
N MET A 379 5.14 -2.99 -21.14
CA MET A 379 4.27 -2.07 -20.43
C MET A 379 3.86 -0.88 -21.29
N LEU A 380 4.80 -0.31 -22.05
CA LEU A 380 4.54 0.83 -22.94
C LEU A 380 3.57 0.46 -24.08
N VAL A 381 3.74 -0.73 -24.68
CA VAL A 381 2.80 -1.26 -25.67
C VAL A 381 1.40 -1.39 -25.08
N GLN A 382 1.31 -1.94 -23.89
CA GLN A 382 0.02 -2.14 -23.21
C GLN A 382 -0.63 -0.79 -22.83
N ALA A 383 0.16 0.18 -22.36
CA ALA A 383 -0.30 1.51 -21.99
C ALA A 383 -0.87 2.32 -23.16
N ALA A 384 -0.39 2.07 -24.38
CA ALA A 384 -0.92 2.72 -25.60
C ALA A 384 -2.41 2.45 -25.84
N THR A 385 -2.97 1.38 -25.26
CA THR A 385 -4.41 1.11 -25.26
C THR A 385 -5.23 2.15 -24.47
N ALA A 386 -4.61 2.75 -23.45
CA ALA A 386 -5.23 3.76 -22.57
C ALA A 386 -4.81 5.20 -22.92
N VAL A 387 -3.73 5.38 -23.65
CA VAL A 387 -3.17 6.70 -24.03
C VAL A 387 -3.02 6.76 -25.54
N PRO A 388 -3.93 7.44 -26.24
CA PRO A 388 -3.83 7.59 -27.70
C PRO A 388 -2.52 8.27 -28.11
N ASP A 389 -1.96 7.83 -29.24
CA ASP A 389 -0.75 8.36 -29.84
C ASP A 389 0.45 8.42 -28.88
N LEU A 390 0.51 7.50 -27.92
CA LEU A 390 1.48 7.51 -26.82
C LEU A 390 2.91 7.69 -27.31
N ARG A 391 3.35 6.89 -28.31
CA ARG A 391 4.72 6.94 -28.81
C ARG A 391 5.05 8.24 -29.56
N GLU A 392 4.08 8.79 -30.29
CA GLU A 392 4.23 10.04 -31.04
C GLU A 392 4.27 11.24 -30.09
N ARG A 393 3.55 11.16 -28.97
CA ARG A 393 3.48 12.20 -27.94
C ARG A 393 4.64 12.15 -26.95
N LEU A 394 5.37 11.05 -26.86
CA LEU A 394 6.41 10.84 -25.87
C LEU A 394 7.59 11.81 -26.07
N LEU A 395 7.87 12.62 -25.05
CA LEU A 395 9.04 13.50 -25.00
C LEU A 395 10.23 12.78 -24.38
N TRP A 396 10.00 12.16 -23.22
CA TRP A 396 10.94 11.30 -22.54
C TRP A 396 10.21 10.34 -21.61
N GLN A 397 10.91 9.29 -21.23
CA GLN A 397 10.46 8.33 -20.23
C GLN A 397 11.56 8.06 -19.21
N GLU A 398 11.14 7.71 -18.00
CA GLU A 398 12.02 7.14 -16.99
C GLU A 398 11.43 5.85 -16.48
N VAL A 399 12.25 4.81 -16.42
CA VAL A 399 11.88 3.48 -15.92
C VAL A 399 12.42 3.36 -14.51
N ARG A 400 11.54 3.12 -13.57
CA ARG A 400 11.90 2.84 -12.18
C ARG A 400 11.61 1.37 -11.88
N THR A 401 12.63 0.70 -11.40
CA THR A 401 12.66 -0.75 -11.18
C THR A 401 12.56 -1.08 -9.68
N PRO A 402 12.38 -2.36 -9.32
CA PRO A 402 12.54 -2.81 -7.95
C PRO A 402 13.93 -2.50 -7.37
N ASP A 403 14.99 -2.46 -8.20
CA ASP A 403 16.35 -2.13 -7.75
C ASP A 403 16.43 -0.66 -7.30
N ASP A 404 15.79 0.26 -8.04
CA ASP A 404 15.68 1.67 -7.64
C ASP A 404 14.91 1.80 -6.32
N THR A 405 13.84 1.01 -6.16
CA THR A 405 13.05 0.99 -4.93
C THR A 405 13.88 0.47 -3.75
N LEU A 406 14.69 -0.57 -3.97
CA LEU A 406 15.61 -1.10 -2.97
C LEU A 406 16.61 -0.04 -2.48
N LEU A 407 17.22 0.68 -3.40
CA LEU A 407 18.17 1.76 -3.08
C LEU A 407 17.52 2.89 -2.28
N GLU A 408 16.27 3.18 -2.54
CA GLU A 408 15.55 4.30 -1.92
C GLU A 408 14.87 3.96 -0.59
N THR A 409 14.43 2.72 -0.42
CA THR A 409 13.57 2.34 0.70
C THR A 409 14.09 1.16 1.53
N GLY A 410 15.19 0.54 1.09
CA GLY A 410 15.78 -0.63 1.74
C GLY A 410 15.07 -1.95 1.39
N ALA A 411 14.08 -1.96 0.49
CA ALA A 411 13.42 -3.18 0.01
C ALA A 411 12.96 -3.03 -1.44
N ALA A 412 13.16 -4.08 -2.23
CA ALA A 412 12.73 -4.14 -3.63
C ALA A 412 11.25 -4.50 -3.78
N GLU A 413 10.69 -5.16 -2.78
CA GLU A 413 9.33 -5.69 -2.79
C GLU A 413 8.29 -4.63 -2.44
N VAL A 414 7.05 -4.86 -2.87
CA VAL A 414 5.89 -4.07 -2.46
C VAL A 414 5.33 -4.69 -1.18
N PRO A 415 5.35 -3.99 -0.05
CA PRO A 415 4.71 -4.49 1.15
C PRO A 415 3.19 -4.50 0.95
N GLY A 416 2.56 -5.67 1.17
CA GLY A 416 1.12 -5.83 1.12
C GLY A 416 0.46 -5.63 2.50
N PRO A 417 -0.85 -5.35 2.54
CA PRO A 417 -1.62 -5.35 3.79
C PRO A 417 -1.67 -6.74 4.42
N ALA A 418 -1.84 -6.80 5.74
CA ALA A 418 -2.07 -8.05 6.45
C ALA A 418 -3.34 -8.75 5.93
N LEU A 419 -3.24 -10.04 5.64
CA LEU A 419 -4.36 -10.87 5.24
C LEU A 419 -4.49 -12.07 6.19
N ALA A 420 -5.71 -12.37 6.60
CA ALA A 420 -6.02 -13.60 7.32
C ALA A 420 -6.03 -14.81 6.37
N GLY A 421 -6.10 -16.01 6.95
CA GLY A 421 -6.11 -17.26 6.17
C GLY A 421 -4.72 -17.83 5.92
N ALA A 422 -4.65 -18.90 5.16
CA ALA A 422 -3.43 -19.59 4.76
C ALA A 422 -2.46 -19.88 5.94
N GLY A 423 -3.00 -20.17 7.13
CA GLY A 423 -2.17 -20.48 8.31
C GLY A 423 -1.41 -19.27 8.89
N GLY A 424 -1.74 -18.04 8.48
CA GLY A 424 -1.07 -16.82 8.96
C GLY A 424 0.15 -16.40 8.15
N GLN A 425 0.42 -17.04 7.01
CA GLN A 425 1.60 -16.73 6.15
C GLN A 425 1.62 -15.29 5.60
N TRP A 426 0.47 -14.60 5.62
CA TRP A 426 0.32 -13.24 5.10
C TRP A 426 0.25 -12.18 6.21
N LEU A 427 0.58 -12.57 7.44
CA LEU A 427 0.67 -11.64 8.56
C LEU A 427 2.08 -11.05 8.61
N PRO A 428 2.23 -9.70 8.58
CA PRO A 428 3.52 -9.06 8.78
C PRO A 428 3.96 -9.16 10.25
N ALA A 429 5.19 -8.76 10.54
CA ALA A 429 5.71 -8.67 11.89
C ALA A 429 4.80 -7.81 12.79
N ALA A 430 4.62 -8.22 14.04
CA ALA A 430 3.87 -7.43 15.02
C ALA A 430 4.53 -6.07 15.27
N ASN A 431 3.74 -5.07 15.68
CA ASN A 431 4.29 -3.75 16.02
C ASN A 431 5.19 -3.77 17.27
N ARG A 432 5.03 -4.76 18.15
CA ARG A 432 5.87 -4.93 19.34
C ARG A 432 6.96 -5.96 19.03
N SER A 433 8.22 -5.57 19.17
CA SER A 433 9.36 -6.48 19.07
C SER A 433 9.44 -7.39 20.31
N PRO A 434 10.03 -8.60 20.19
CA PRO A 434 10.45 -9.38 21.35
C PRO A 434 11.43 -8.62 22.26
N LEU A 435 12.24 -7.71 21.72
CA LEU A 435 13.12 -6.85 22.51
C LEU A 435 12.32 -5.69 23.12
N PRO A 436 12.15 -5.65 24.45
CA PRO A 436 11.46 -4.56 25.14
C PRO A 436 12.02 -3.19 24.77
N GLY A 437 11.14 -2.21 24.51
CA GLY A 437 11.52 -0.87 24.13
C GLY A 437 11.72 -0.66 22.62
N LEU A 438 11.68 -1.72 21.82
CA LEU A 438 11.70 -1.67 20.36
C LEU A 438 10.31 -1.95 19.78
N TYR A 439 9.92 -1.13 18.80
CA TYR A 439 8.64 -1.22 18.09
C TYR A 439 8.86 -1.11 16.60
N PHE A 440 7.95 -1.69 15.81
CA PHE A 440 7.99 -1.65 14.34
C PHE A 440 6.78 -0.89 13.79
N ALA A 441 7.02 0.09 12.91
CA ALA A 441 6.00 0.90 12.27
C ALA A 441 6.14 0.89 10.75
N GLY A 442 5.03 1.11 10.04
CA GLY A 442 5.02 1.23 8.59
C GLY A 442 4.60 -0.02 7.85
N GLY A 443 4.86 -0.06 6.54
CA GLY A 443 4.35 -1.10 5.65
C GLY A 443 4.92 -2.50 5.86
N TRP A 444 6.03 -2.64 6.57
CA TRP A 444 6.69 -3.92 6.85
C TRP A 444 6.29 -4.55 8.18
N SER A 445 5.47 -3.84 8.94
CA SER A 445 4.90 -4.31 10.20
C SER A 445 3.38 -4.21 10.18
N HIS A 446 2.73 -4.87 11.13
CA HIS A 446 1.27 -4.82 11.26
C HIS A 446 0.75 -3.37 11.27
N PRO A 447 -0.30 -3.07 10.53
CA PRO A 447 -1.18 -3.91 9.70
C PRO A 447 -0.72 -4.09 8.24
N GLY A 448 0.53 -3.82 7.92
CA GLY A 448 1.12 -4.07 6.61
C GLY A 448 1.15 -2.87 5.69
N GLY A 449 1.37 -3.14 4.40
CA GLY A 449 1.56 -2.13 3.36
C GLY A 449 0.28 -1.49 2.84
N GLY A 450 0.46 -0.39 2.12
CA GLY A 450 -0.58 0.52 1.68
C GLY A 450 -0.64 1.78 2.54
N LEU A 451 -1.08 2.90 1.95
CA LEU A 451 -1.06 4.21 2.62
C LEU A 451 -1.82 4.21 3.95
N ALA A 452 -3.06 3.73 3.95
CA ALA A 452 -3.89 3.67 5.15
C ALA A 452 -3.31 2.73 6.21
N HIS A 453 -2.83 1.56 5.81
CA HIS A 453 -2.25 0.58 6.72
C HIS A 453 -0.97 1.12 7.37
N ALA A 454 -0.10 1.77 6.59
CA ALA A 454 1.09 2.42 7.13
C ALA A 454 0.75 3.52 8.14
N GLY A 455 -0.24 4.37 7.85
CA GLY A 455 -0.73 5.39 8.78
C GLY A 455 -1.31 4.78 10.07
N MET A 456 -2.04 3.68 9.95
CA MET A 456 -2.60 2.95 11.09
C MET A 456 -1.50 2.26 11.91
N SER A 457 -0.48 1.68 11.26
CA SER A 457 0.70 1.13 11.96
C SER A 457 1.31 2.17 12.90
N GLY A 458 1.46 3.41 12.44
CA GLY A 458 1.93 4.51 13.28
C GLY A 458 1.00 4.82 14.46
N ALA A 459 -0.32 4.72 14.27
CA ALA A 459 -1.30 4.91 15.34
C ALA A 459 -1.20 3.80 16.40
N LEU A 460 -1.06 2.54 15.95
CA LEU A 460 -0.93 1.38 16.84
C LEU A 460 0.35 1.46 17.68
N VAL A 461 1.48 1.80 17.06
CA VAL A 461 2.76 1.97 17.79
C VAL A 461 2.68 3.09 18.82
N ALA A 462 2.08 4.22 18.45
CA ALA A 462 1.90 5.30 19.41
C ALA A 462 1.05 4.88 20.61
N GLY A 463 -0.07 4.18 20.37
CA GLY A 463 -0.91 3.63 21.43
C GLY A 463 -0.17 2.64 22.34
N LEU A 464 0.59 1.72 21.75
CA LEU A 464 1.39 0.73 22.48
C LEU A 464 2.46 1.38 23.38
N ILE A 465 3.05 2.51 22.97
CA ILE A 465 4.05 3.22 23.78
C ILE A 465 3.39 4.05 24.87
N VAL A 466 2.25 4.70 24.60
CA VAL A 466 1.56 5.62 25.52
C VAL A 466 0.72 4.87 26.56
N GLU A 467 -0.05 3.88 26.13
CA GLU A 467 -0.99 3.12 26.98
C GLU A 467 -0.41 1.78 27.45
N GLY A 468 0.66 1.31 26.80
CA GLY A 468 1.35 0.08 27.21
C GLY A 468 0.60 -1.19 26.80
N ALA A 469 0.63 -2.21 27.68
CA ALA A 469 0.05 -3.53 27.43
C ALA A 469 -1.49 -3.55 27.37
N ASP A 470 -2.13 -2.52 27.91
CA ASP A 470 -3.59 -2.42 27.96
C ASP A 470 -4.21 -1.81 26.72
N PHE A 471 -3.38 -1.30 25.79
CA PHE A 471 -3.84 -0.74 24.52
C PHE A 471 -4.55 -1.82 23.67
N ARG A 472 -5.79 -1.55 23.28
CA ARG A 472 -6.64 -2.47 22.50
C ARG A 472 -7.04 -1.93 21.13
N GLY A 473 -6.34 -0.92 20.65
CA GLY A 473 -6.59 -0.31 19.34
C GLY A 473 -7.25 1.06 19.42
N SER A 474 -7.34 1.71 18.27
CA SER A 474 -8.00 3.02 18.14
C SER A 474 -9.52 2.85 18.28
N GLN A 475 -10.12 3.51 19.28
CA GLN A 475 -11.57 3.59 19.47
C GLN A 475 -12.16 4.77 18.71
#